data_8fc1c856b00d201a8e19970900e2afc6
#
_entry.id   8fc1c856b00d201a8e19970900e2afc6
#
_cell.length_a   1.000
_cell.length_b   1.000
_cell.length_c   1.000
_cell.angle_alpha   90.00
_cell.angle_beta   90.00
_cell.angle_gamma   90.00
#
_symmetry.space_group_name_H-M   'P 1'
#
loop_
_entity.id
_entity.type
_entity.pdbx_description
1 polymer ?
#
loop_
_entity_poly.entity_id
_entity_poly.type
_entity_poly.pdbx_seq_one_letter_code
_entity_poly.pdbx_strand_id
1 'polypeptide(L)'
;ENSCYILVYDDEHNTQAAKTLQDLLSPTQAKFIVTNAKEHDYVTGIVSHVPHIIASSLVHLSSSHAKDHALVKQLAAGGFRDITRIASSNAEMWKDILLSNKQNIISLLEDMQTNIKDMIVKLKNEEEQQIYQFFDEAKIFRDQLPLKQHGVVNVGYDLYIDIPDKTGMI
;
A
#
# COMPACT_ATOMS: atom_id res chain seq x y z
N GLU A 1 -15.62 -12.56 7.80
CA GLU A 1 -14.63 -13.65 7.86
C GLU A 1 -13.26 -13.13 7.41
N ASN A 2 -12.19 -13.54 8.09
CA ASN A 2 -10.79 -13.17 7.83
C ASN A 2 -10.48 -11.65 7.88
N SER A 3 -11.32 -10.84 8.49
CA SER A 3 -11.00 -9.45 8.80
C SER A 3 -9.99 -9.37 9.94
N CYS A 4 -9.20 -8.32 9.97
CA CYS A 4 -8.27 -8.04 11.03
C CYS A 4 -8.83 -6.89 11.89
N TYR A 5 -8.90 -7.11 13.21
CA TYR A 5 -9.19 -6.06 14.17
C TYR A 5 -7.90 -5.69 14.91
N ILE A 6 -7.59 -4.41 14.91
CA ILE A 6 -6.45 -3.87 15.64
C ILE A 6 -6.98 -3.28 16.95
N LEU A 7 -6.50 -3.82 18.08
CA LEU A 7 -6.82 -3.34 19.40
C LEU A 7 -5.65 -2.50 19.90
N VAL A 8 -5.90 -1.20 20.09
CA VAL A 8 -4.88 -0.24 20.48
C VAL A 8 -5.10 0.15 21.93
N TYR A 9 -4.16 -0.19 22.82
CA TYR A 9 -4.18 0.22 24.22
C TYR A 9 -2.79 0.12 24.84
N ASP A 10 -2.52 0.98 25.84
CA ASP A 10 -1.20 1.15 26.44
C ASP A 10 -1.11 0.68 27.89
N ASP A 11 -2.23 0.29 28.53
CA ASP A 11 -2.27 -0.05 29.94
C ASP A 11 -2.94 -1.41 30.25
N GLU A 12 -2.61 -1.95 31.43
CA GLU A 12 -3.17 -3.22 31.90
C GLU A 12 -4.69 -3.14 32.19
N HIS A 13 -5.23 -1.96 32.44
CA HIS A 13 -6.66 -1.79 32.76
C HIS A 13 -7.54 -2.06 31.55
N ASN A 14 -7.02 -1.80 30.33
CA ASN A 14 -7.74 -2.06 29.08
C ASN A 14 -7.65 -3.51 28.59
N THR A 15 -6.79 -4.34 29.22
CA THR A 15 -6.62 -5.75 28.86
C THR A 15 -7.91 -6.54 29.01
N GLN A 16 -8.66 -6.32 30.11
CA GLN A 16 -9.93 -7.00 30.33
C GLN A 16 -11.01 -6.57 29.34
N ALA A 17 -11.09 -5.29 29.02
CA ALA A 17 -12.02 -4.77 27.98
C ALA A 17 -11.69 -5.33 26.61
N ALA A 18 -10.39 -5.37 26.25
CA ALA A 18 -9.91 -5.95 25.00
C ALA A 18 -10.27 -7.44 24.91
N LYS A 19 -10.09 -8.21 25.98
CA LYS A 19 -10.47 -9.62 26.05
C LYS A 19 -11.97 -9.81 25.88
N THR A 20 -12.79 -9.02 26.59
CA THR A 20 -14.24 -9.05 26.41
C THR A 20 -14.67 -8.78 24.98
N LEU A 21 -14.03 -7.81 24.31
CA LEU A 21 -14.30 -7.50 22.92
C LEU A 21 -13.87 -8.64 21.97
N GLN A 22 -12.71 -9.26 22.23
CA GLN A 22 -12.26 -10.43 21.46
C GLN A 22 -13.25 -11.61 21.60
N ASP A 23 -13.69 -11.89 22.82
CA ASP A 23 -14.66 -12.95 23.09
C ASP A 23 -16.00 -12.68 22.38
N LEU A 24 -16.48 -11.44 22.41
CA LEU A 24 -17.70 -11.03 21.75
C LEU A 24 -17.61 -11.17 20.21
N LEU A 25 -16.46 -10.85 19.64
CA LEU A 25 -16.23 -10.89 18.19
C LEU A 25 -15.69 -12.25 17.70
N SER A 26 -15.43 -13.20 18.60
CA SER A 26 -14.89 -14.51 18.24
C SER A 26 -15.72 -15.27 17.17
N PRO A 27 -17.08 -15.17 17.13
CA PRO A 27 -17.87 -15.84 16.09
C PRO A 27 -17.59 -15.29 14.69
N THR A 28 -16.97 -14.11 14.54
CA THR A 28 -16.62 -13.53 13.23
C THR A 28 -15.37 -14.17 12.62
N GLN A 29 -14.64 -15.00 13.38
CA GLN A 29 -13.36 -15.58 12.98
C GLN A 29 -12.29 -14.55 12.58
N ALA A 30 -12.42 -13.33 13.08
CA ALA A 30 -11.47 -12.26 12.82
C ALA A 30 -10.13 -12.51 13.55
N LYS A 31 -9.04 -12.05 12.93
CA LYS A 31 -7.73 -12.00 13.57
C LYS A 31 -7.62 -10.73 14.41
N PHE A 32 -7.11 -10.87 15.63
CA PHE A 32 -6.86 -9.74 16.50
C PHE A 32 -5.37 -9.45 16.57
N ILE A 33 -5.01 -8.19 16.38
CA ILE A 33 -3.65 -7.67 16.59
C ILE A 33 -3.73 -6.67 17.72
N VAL A 34 -2.90 -6.86 18.73
CA VAL A 34 -2.77 -5.93 19.86
C VAL A 34 -1.52 -5.10 19.66
N THR A 35 -1.64 -3.79 19.80
CA THR A 35 -0.53 -2.84 19.69
C THR A 35 -0.81 -1.60 20.55
N ASN A 36 0.18 -0.73 20.69
CA ASN A 36 0.03 0.57 21.33
C ASN A 36 -0.21 1.68 20.29
N ALA A 37 -0.66 2.85 20.73
CA ALA A 37 -1.00 3.96 19.85
C ALA A 37 0.20 4.44 19.02
N LYS A 38 1.39 4.52 19.63
CA LYS A 38 2.61 4.97 18.94
C LYS A 38 2.98 4.06 17.77
N GLU A 39 2.99 2.76 18.02
CA GLU A 39 3.32 1.75 16.98
C GLU A 39 2.23 1.71 15.90
N HIS A 40 0.96 1.73 16.29
CA HIS A 40 -0.16 1.78 15.37
C HIS A 40 -0.04 2.97 14.40
N ASP A 41 0.17 4.17 14.93
CA ASP A 41 0.20 5.40 14.14
C ASP A 41 1.41 5.43 13.20
N TYR A 42 2.57 4.94 13.66
CA TYR A 42 3.75 4.83 12.81
C TYR A 42 3.55 3.82 11.68
N VAL A 43 3.08 2.62 11.99
CA VAL A 43 2.86 1.57 10.98
C VAL A 43 1.77 1.97 9.99
N THR A 44 0.65 2.54 10.44
CA THR A 44 -0.40 3.04 9.53
C THR A 44 0.10 4.20 8.67
N GLY A 45 1.02 5.01 9.19
CA GLY A 45 1.76 6.00 8.40
C GLY A 45 2.43 5.38 7.19
N ILE A 46 3.18 4.29 7.38
CA ILE A 46 3.92 3.59 6.32
C ILE A 46 2.98 2.91 5.32
N VAL A 47 2.00 2.11 5.80
CA VAL A 47 1.26 1.19 4.93
C VAL A 47 -0.04 1.80 4.38
N SER A 48 -0.46 2.96 4.87
CA SER A 48 -1.73 3.60 4.48
C SER A 48 -1.56 5.08 4.11
N HIS A 49 -1.03 5.90 5.03
CA HIS A 49 -1.06 7.36 4.85
C HIS A 49 -0.09 7.83 3.76
N VAL A 50 1.17 7.41 3.80
CA VAL A 50 2.16 7.73 2.76
C VAL A 50 1.73 7.20 1.38
N PRO A 51 1.26 5.95 1.23
CA PRO A 51 0.71 5.46 -0.04
C PRO A 51 -0.38 6.36 -0.64
N HIS A 52 -1.31 6.90 0.16
CA HIS A 52 -2.34 7.80 -0.33
C HIS A 52 -1.76 9.13 -0.81
N ILE A 53 -0.78 9.68 -0.10
CA ILE A 53 -0.09 10.91 -0.52
C ILE A 53 0.66 10.68 -1.83
N ILE A 54 1.37 9.56 -1.97
CA ILE A 54 2.10 9.22 -3.19
C ILE A 54 1.14 9.01 -4.37
N ALA A 55 0.03 8.28 -4.18
CA ALA A 55 -0.98 8.10 -5.20
C ALA A 55 -1.56 9.44 -5.69
N SER A 56 -1.91 10.33 -4.75
CA SER A 56 -2.41 11.67 -5.06
C SER A 56 -1.33 12.52 -5.76
N SER A 57 -0.07 12.42 -5.34
CA SER A 57 1.05 13.13 -5.96
C SER A 57 1.29 12.69 -7.40
N LEU A 58 1.15 11.39 -7.71
CA LEU A 58 1.23 10.87 -9.07
C LEU A 58 0.10 11.42 -9.96
N VAL A 59 -1.12 11.54 -9.42
CA VAL A 59 -2.24 12.16 -10.13
C VAL A 59 -1.96 13.64 -10.40
N HIS A 60 -1.47 14.39 -9.41
CA HIS A 60 -1.10 15.80 -9.58
C HIS A 60 0.01 15.97 -10.63
N LEU A 61 1.06 15.14 -10.58
CA LEU A 61 2.14 15.15 -11.58
C LEU A 61 1.56 14.92 -12.99
N SER A 62 0.73 13.90 -13.16
CA SER A 62 0.10 13.60 -14.45
C SER A 62 -0.82 14.72 -14.92
N SER A 63 -1.61 15.30 -14.01
CA SER A 63 -2.51 16.41 -14.33
C SER A 63 -1.77 17.66 -14.80
N SER A 64 -0.63 17.99 -14.18
CA SER A 64 0.18 19.13 -14.58
C SER A 64 0.76 18.99 -15.99
N HIS A 65 1.21 17.79 -16.35
CA HIS A 65 1.76 17.51 -17.68
C HIS A 65 0.70 17.25 -18.74
N ALA A 66 -0.50 16.80 -18.38
CA ALA A 66 -1.58 16.54 -19.34
C ALA A 66 -2.09 17.78 -20.06
N LYS A 67 -1.73 19.00 -19.63
CA LYS A 67 -2.07 20.24 -20.31
C LYS A 67 -1.31 20.38 -21.62
N ASP A 68 -0.05 19.97 -21.65
CA ASP A 68 0.84 20.09 -22.79
C ASP A 68 1.01 18.75 -23.55
N HIS A 69 0.65 17.64 -22.93
CA HIS A 69 0.83 16.29 -23.45
C HIS A 69 -0.47 15.48 -23.39
N ALA A 70 -1.30 15.59 -24.41
CA ALA A 70 -2.62 14.91 -24.46
C ALA A 70 -2.54 13.36 -24.30
N LEU A 71 -1.42 12.76 -24.69
CA LEU A 71 -1.16 11.33 -24.56
C LEU A 71 -1.11 10.85 -23.09
N VAL A 72 -0.84 11.72 -22.12
CA VAL A 72 -0.85 11.35 -20.68
C VAL A 72 -2.16 10.70 -20.30
N LYS A 73 -3.29 11.28 -20.71
CA LYS A 73 -4.63 10.72 -20.40
C LYS A 73 -4.91 9.42 -21.17
N GLN A 74 -4.42 9.30 -22.40
CA GLN A 74 -4.66 8.13 -23.24
C GLN A 74 -3.84 6.93 -22.80
N LEU A 75 -2.60 7.16 -22.33
CA LEU A 75 -1.68 6.13 -21.90
C LEU A 75 -1.78 5.80 -20.39
N ALA A 76 -2.64 6.48 -19.64
CA ALA A 76 -2.94 6.16 -18.24
C ALA A 76 -3.71 4.84 -18.14
N ALA A 77 -2.99 3.73 -18.31
CA ALA A 77 -3.50 2.36 -18.37
C ALA A 77 -3.46 1.65 -17.00
N GLY A 78 -3.61 0.32 -16.99
CA GLY A 78 -3.83 -0.51 -15.80
C GLY A 78 -2.94 -0.18 -14.60
N GLY A 79 -1.61 -0.27 -14.73
CA GLY A 79 -0.69 -0.03 -13.61
C GLY A 79 -0.83 1.37 -12.99
N PHE A 80 -1.00 2.43 -13.81
CA PHE A 80 -1.23 3.77 -13.29
C PHE A 80 -2.57 3.85 -12.54
N ARG A 81 -3.65 3.27 -13.10
CA ARG A 81 -4.99 3.28 -12.46
C ARG A 81 -5.00 2.49 -11.17
N ASP A 82 -4.30 1.37 -11.11
CA ASP A 82 -4.23 0.53 -9.92
C ASP A 82 -3.53 1.26 -8.77
N ILE A 83 -2.37 1.86 -9.02
CA ILE A 83 -1.62 2.62 -8.02
C ILE A 83 -2.40 3.86 -7.57
N THR A 84 -3.03 4.59 -8.50
CA THR A 84 -3.73 5.84 -8.20
C THR A 84 -5.18 5.66 -7.78
N ARG A 85 -5.73 4.46 -7.75
CA ARG A 85 -7.12 4.17 -7.37
C ARG A 85 -7.51 4.80 -6.04
N ILE A 86 -6.61 4.77 -5.06
CA ILE A 86 -6.85 5.32 -3.72
C ILE A 86 -6.86 6.85 -3.68
N ALA A 87 -6.34 7.53 -4.70
CA ALA A 87 -6.39 8.99 -4.78
C ALA A 87 -7.81 9.56 -4.97
N SER A 88 -8.80 8.71 -5.28
CA SER A 88 -10.23 9.11 -5.38
C SER A 88 -10.95 9.07 -4.03
N SER A 89 -10.24 9.13 -2.92
CA SER A 89 -10.80 9.11 -1.57
C SER A 89 -11.33 10.49 -1.14
N ASN A 90 -12.13 10.52 -0.07
CA ASN A 90 -12.73 11.75 0.46
C ASN A 90 -11.66 12.70 1.01
N ALA A 91 -11.58 13.91 0.46
CA ALA A 91 -10.56 14.90 0.80
C ALA A 91 -10.64 15.41 2.24
N GLU A 92 -11.85 15.60 2.78
CA GLU A 92 -12.06 16.08 4.15
C GLU A 92 -11.56 15.04 5.16
N MET A 93 -11.93 13.79 4.97
CA MET A 93 -11.46 12.67 5.80
C MET A 93 -9.93 12.57 5.76
N TRP A 94 -9.31 12.65 4.58
CA TRP A 94 -7.85 12.54 4.46
C TRP A 94 -7.11 13.73 5.06
N LYS A 95 -7.65 14.93 4.96
CA LYS A 95 -7.11 16.10 5.65
C LYS A 95 -7.02 15.82 7.17
N ASP A 96 -8.09 15.32 7.77
CA ASP A 96 -8.13 15.06 9.21
C ASP A 96 -7.19 13.91 9.62
N ILE A 97 -7.13 12.83 8.83
CA ILE A 97 -6.17 11.72 9.05
C ILE A 97 -4.73 12.22 9.02
N LEU A 98 -4.36 13.02 8.01
CA LEU A 98 -2.99 13.49 7.86
C LEU A 98 -2.59 14.45 8.99
N LEU A 99 -3.51 15.31 9.42
CA LEU A 99 -3.26 16.24 10.53
C LEU A 99 -3.14 15.51 11.87
N SER A 100 -3.91 14.45 12.09
CA SER A 100 -3.85 13.67 13.34
C SER A 100 -2.53 12.90 13.50
N ASN A 101 -1.93 12.45 12.40
CA ASN A 101 -0.67 11.69 12.40
C ASN A 101 0.52 12.45 11.77
N LYS A 102 0.48 13.78 11.78
CA LYS A 102 1.38 14.64 11.01
C LYS A 102 2.88 14.39 11.26
N GLN A 103 3.29 14.13 12.50
CA GLN A 103 4.72 13.99 12.84
C GLN A 103 5.33 12.74 12.18
N ASN A 104 4.66 11.59 12.33
CA ASN A 104 5.10 10.36 11.68
C ASN A 104 5.10 10.50 10.15
N ILE A 105 4.04 11.10 9.60
CA ILE A 105 3.90 11.30 8.15
C ILE A 105 5.00 12.20 7.58
N ILE A 106 5.34 13.29 8.26
CA ILE A 106 6.43 14.19 7.83
C ILE A 106 7.74 13.40 7.76
N SER A 107 8.11 12.69 8.83
CA SER A 107 9.35 11.91 8.85
C SER A 107 9.38 10.86 7.73
N LEU A 108 8.29 10.12 7.53
CA LEU A 108 8.20 9.09 6.49
C LEU A 108 8.27 9.69 5.07
N LEU A 109 7.75 10.89 4.87
CA LEU A 109 7.87 11.58 3.58
C LEU A 109 9.29 12.12 3.34
N GLU A 110 10.02 12.51 4.38
CA GLU A 110 11.43 12.87 4.27
C GLU A 110 12.28 11.66 3.89
N ASP A 111 12.01 10.49 4.46
CA ASP A 111 12.62 9.21 4.06
C ASP A 111 12.32 8.87 2.60
N MET A 112 11.04 8.99 2.19
CA MET A 112 10.64 8.78 0.80
C MET A 112 11.31 9.77 -0.16
N GLN A 113 11.42 11.04 0.23
CA GLN A 113 12.14 12.06 -0.56
C GLN A 113 13.60 11.68 -0.75
N THR A 114 14.24 11.13 0.28
CA THR A 114 15.62 10.65 0.22
C THR A 114 15.75 9.52 -0.77
N ASN A 115 14.87 8.52 -0.74
CA ASN A 115 14.84 7.42 -1.71
C ASN A 115 14.68 7.91 -3.17
N ILE A 116 13.82 8.91 -3.38
CA ILE A 116 13.63 9.51 -4.72
C ILE A 116 14.89 10.26 -5.17
N LYS A 117 15.52 11.03 -4.28
CA LYS A 117 16.77 11.76 -4.60
C LYS A 117 17.89 10.78 -4.94
N ASP A 118 18.02 9.70 -4.19
CA ASP A 118 19.01 8.64 -4.45
C ASP A 118 18.78 8.01 -5.85
N MET A 119 17.55 7.71 -6.21
CA MET A 119 17.23 7.19 -7.53
C MET A 119 17.62 8.17 -8.64
N ILE A 120 17.37 9.47 -8.44
CA ILE A 120 17.80 10.50 -9.40
C ILE A 120 19.33 10.50 -9.59
N VAL A 121 20.10 10.32 -8.50
CA VAL A 121 21.58 10.25 -8.57
C VAL A 121 22.00 9.01 -9.34
N LYS A 122 21.44 7.83 -9.02
CA LYS A 122 21.73 6.57 -9.70
C LYS A 122 21.44 6.66 -11.22
N LEU A 123 20.33 7.27 -11.59
CA LEU A 123 19.98 7.49 -13.00
C LEU A 123 20.95 8.45 -13.71
N LYS A 124 21.38 9.53 -13.06
CA LYS A 124 22.33 10.49 -13.63
C LYS A 124 23.72 9.88 -13.86
N ASN A 125 24.12 8.97 -12.98
CA ASN A 125 25.41 8.30 -13.04
C ASN A 125 25.38 6.98 -13.82
N GLU A 126 24.19 6.58 -14.35
CA GLU A 126 23.99 5.31 -15.06
C GLU A 126 24.43 4.08 -14.23
N GLU A 127 24.12 4.10 -12.90
CA GLU A 127 24.51 3.08 -11.94
C GLU A 127 23.63 1.83 -12.09
N GLU A 128 23.78 1.09 -13.17
CA GLU A 128 22.91 -0.03 -13.57
C GLU A 128 22.69 -1.05 -12.44
N GLN A 129 23.75 -1.45 -11.75
CA GLN A 129 23.67 -2.46 -10.71
C GLN A 129 22.86 -1.98 -9.49
N GLN A 130 23.02 -0.72 -9.08
CA GLN A 130 22.28 -0.12 -7.98
C GLN A 130 20.80 0.11 -8.32
N ILE A 131 20.52 0.44 -9.59
CA ILE A 131 19.15 0.54 -10.09
C ILE A 131 18.49 -0.84 -10.07
N TYR A 132 19.17 -1.87 -10.54
CA TYR A 132 18.68 -3.25 -10.48
C TYR A 132 18.38 -3.69 -9.05
N GLN A 133 19.33 -3.47 -8.12
CA GLN A 133 19.17 -3.83 -6.72
C GLN A 133 17.95 -3.17 -6.07
N PHE A 134 17.71 -1.90 -6.35
CA PHE A 134 16.55 -1.17 -5.82
C PHE A 134 15.22 -1.88 -6.14
N PHE A 135 15.06 -2.35 -7.37
CA PHE A 135 13.83 -3.05 -7.78
C PHE A 135 13.79 -4.50 -7.26
N ASP A 136 14.92 -5.17 -7.24
CA ASP A 136 15.00 -6.57 -6.79
C ASP A 136 14.70 -6.69 -5.29
N GLU A 137 15.27 -5.81 -4.46
CA GLU A 137 14.99 -5.74 -3.02
C GLU A 137 13.52 -5.44 -2.75
N ALA A 138 12.92 -4.50 -3.47
CA ALA A 138 11.51 -4.18 -3.36
C ALA A 138 10.62 -5.38 -3.75
N LYS A 139 10.98 -6.10 -4.81
CA LYS A 139 10.30 -7.32 -5.23
C LYS A 139 10.38 -8.40 -4.16
N ILE A 140 11.57 -8.68 -3.64
CA ILE A 140 11.77 -9.69 -2.59
C ILE A 140 10.88 -9.40 -1.39
N PHE A 141 10.87 -8.17 -0.89
CA PHE A 141 10.02 -7.78 0.24
C PHE A 141 8.53 -7.89 -0.11
N ARG A 142 8.12 -7.44 -1.29
CA ARG A 142 6.72 -7.49 -1.75
C ARG A 142 6.20 -8.94 -1.83
N ASP A 143 7.03 -9.86 -2.30
CA ASP A 143 6.68 -11.28 -2.43
C ASP A 143 6.54 -11.99 -1.07
N GLN A 144 7.15 -11.45 -0.01
CA GLN A 144 6.99 -11.94 1.37
C GLN A 144 5.70 -11.47 2.05
N LEU A 145 5.06 -10.43 1.52
CA LEU A 145 3.82 -9.94 2.13
C LEU A 145 2.72 -11.00 2.00
N PRO A 146 1.96 -11.24 3.07
CA PRO A 146 0.90 -12.23 3.03
C PRO A 146 -0.13 -11.87 1.96
N LEU A 147 -0.39 -12.80 1.07
CA LEU A 147 -1.52 -12.67 0.14
C LEU A 147 -2.79 -12.47 0.97
N LYS A 148 -3.63 -11.50 0.62
CA LYS A 148 -4.97 -11.40 1.19
C LYS A 148 -5.65 -12.73 0.90
N GLN A 149 -5.79 -13.57 1.91
CA GLN A 149 -6.79 -14.62 1.86
C GLN A 149 -8.14 -13.92 1.88
N HIS A 150 -8.68 -13.62 0.71
CA HIS A 150 -10.09 -13.26 0.62
C HIS A 150 -10.87 -14.45 1.17
N GLY A 151 -11.63 -14.20 2.23
CA GLY A 151 -12.41 -15.20 2.95
C GLY A 151 -13.63 -15.70 2.17
N VAL A 152 -13.37 -16.21 1.00
CA VAL A 152 -14.20 -17.21 0.35
C VAL A 152 -13.22 -18.34 0.05
N VAL A 153 -13.44 -19.50 0.60
CA VAL A 153 -12.92 -20.72 0.02
C VAL A 153 -13.57 -20.82 -1.37
N ASN A 154 -13.06 -20.06 -2.30
CA ASN A 154 -13.21 -20.42 -3.69
C ASN A 154 -12.39 -21.71 -3.80
N VAL A 155 -13.07 -22.84 -3.78
CA VAL A 155 -12.57 -24.05 -4.38
C VAL A 155 -12.51 -23.74 -5.88
N GLY A 156 -11.63 -22.82 -6.25
CA GLY A 156 -11.26 -22.53 -7.62
C GLY A 156 -10.16 -23.52 -7.96
N TYR A 157 -10.38 -24.33 -8.94
CA TYR A 157 -9.32 -25.11 -9.56
C TYR A 157 -8.64 -24.18 -10.56
N ASP A 158 -7.33 -23.95 -10.39
CA ASP A 158 -6.52 -23.33 -11.44
C ASP A 158 -6.41 -24.33 -12.58
N LEU A 159 -7.02 -24.03 -13.70
CA LEU A 159 -6.89 -24.84 -14.91
C LEU A 159 -5.67 -24.33 -15.69
N TYR A 160 -4.58 -25.07 -15.63
CA TYR A 160 -3.42 -24.84 -16.49
C TYR A 160 -3.65 -25.52 -17.83
N ILE A 161 -3.74 -24.75 -18.90
CA ILE A 161 -3.83 -25.26 -20.27
C ILE A 161 -2.52 -24.93 -20.95
N ASP A 162 -1.70 -25.94 -21.22
CA ASP A 162 -0.53 -25.81 -22.10
C ASP A 162 -1.02 -25.66 -23.55
N ILE A 163 -0.99 -24.44 -24.04
CA ILE A 163 -1.27 -24.16 -25.45
C ILE A 163 0.07 -24.14 -26.20
N PRO A 164 0.32 -25.08 -27.13
CA PRO A 164 1.53 -25.02 -27.91
C PRO A 164 1.57 -23.72 -28.73
N ASP A 165 2.69 -23.00 -28.62
CA ASP A 165 2.92 -21.76 -29.36
C ASP A 165 3.01 -22.06 -30.86
N LYS A 166 1.87 -22.01 -31.54
CA LYS A 166 1.76 -22.12 -33.00
C LYS A 166 1.21 -20.84 -33.55
N THR A 167 1.92 -20.29 -34.53
CA THR A 167 1.52 -19.07 -35.25
C THR A 167 0.08 -19.20 -35.76
N GLY A 168 -0.81 -18.28 -35.30
CA GLY A 168 -2.22 -18.21 -35.71
C GLY A 168 -3.22 -18.89 -34.77
N MET A 169 -2.87 -19.22 -33.53
CA MET A 169 -3.79 -19.78 -32.52
C MET A 169 -4.33 -18.76 -31.51
N ILE A 170 -3.88 -17.49 -31.57
CA ILE A 170 -4.41 -16.34 -30.80
C ILE A 170 -4.67 -15.20 -31.77
#